data_b860c2e6c6a9341b4b780c14132c89b5
#
_entry.id   b860c2e6c6a9341b4b780c14132c89b5
#
_cell.length_a   1.000
_cell.length_b   1.000
_cell.length_c   1.000
_cell.angle_alpha   90.00
_cell.angle_beta   90.00
_cell.angle_gamma   90.00
#
_symmetry.space_group_name_H-M   'P 1'
#
loop_
_entity.id
_entity.type
_entity.pdbx_description
1 polymer ?
#
loop_
_entity_poly.entity_id
_entity_poly.type
_entity_poly.pdbx_seq_one_letter_code
_entity_poly.pdbx_strand_id
1 'polypeptide(L)'
;IEKSKEDVYKYTNKGNLVAVISNGTAVLGLGDIGPEASKPVMEGKGLLFKIFADIDVFDIEVDASDTEKFIEAVKAIAPTFGGINLEDIKSPEAFEIERRLKEELDIPIMHDDQHGTAIISSAALLNALEIAGKNLSEIKIVVSGAGAAALSCLNTMIGLGLNPANIRMFDSKGLINISREDIDHRKRRYAVDSNEKSMAEALINADVFLGLSQGNIVSPEMIQSMADTPV
;
A
#
# COMPACT_ATOMS: atom_id res chain seq x y z
N ILE A 1 -2.27 37.20 2.70
CA ILE A 1 -2.72 35.99 1.97
C ILE A 1 -3.40 36.39 0.67
N GLU A 2 -4.34 37.35 0.66
CA GLU A 2 -5.03 37.79 -0.56
C GLU A 2 -4.05 38.21 -1.68
N LYS A 3 -2.96 38.91 -1.34
CA LYS A 3 -1.94 39.36 -2.29
C LYS A 3 -0.92 38.29 -2.68
N SER A 4 -0.72 37.30 -1.85
CA SER A 4 0.20 36.17 -2.06
C SER A 4 -0.36 34.93 -1.38
N LYS A 5 -0.79 33.94 -2.17
CA LYS A 5 -1.36 32.68 -1.65
C LYS A 5 -0.36 31.93 -0.76
N GLU A 6 0.93 32.02 -1.05
CA GLU A 6 2.00 31.37 -0.27
C GLU A 6 2.06 31.86 1.18
N ASP A 7 1.58 33.06 1.46
CA ASP A 7 1.51 33.58 2.82
C ASP A 7 0.56 32.78 3.74
N VAL A 8 -0.30 31.90 3.19
CA VAL A 8 -1.12 31.00 3.98
C VAL A 8 -0.26 30.06 4.85
N TYR A 9 0.88 29.60 4.34
CA TYR A 9 1.81 28.75 5.09
C TYR A 9 2.54 29.49 6.21
N LYS A 10 2.63 30.81 6.11
CA LYS A 10 3.30 31.68 7.08
C LYS A 10 2.39 32.13 8.22
N TYR A 11 1.11 32.38 7.91
CA TYR A 11 0.17 33.00 8.85
C TYR A 11 -0.91 32.06 9.37
N THR A 12 -0.92 30.79 8.95
CA THR A 12 -1.86 29.76 9.41
C THR A 12 -1.11 28.46 9.72
N ASN A 13 -1.79 27.49 10.29
CA ASN A 13 -1.21 26.16 10.52
C ASN A 13 -1.26 25.23 9.30
N LYS A 14 -1.65 25.73 8.12
CA LYS A 14 -1.76 24.90 6.89
C LYS A 14 -0.49 24.08 6.64
N GLY A 15 0.69 24.62 6.90
CA GLY A 15 1.97 23.94 6.70
C GLY A 15 2.22 22.74 7.65
N ASN A 16 1.43 22.61 8.72
CA ASN A 16 1.52 21.50 9.67
C ASN A 16 0.17 20.77 9.84
N LEU A 17 -0.77 20.94 8.93
CA LEU A 17 -2.11 20.34 9.00
C LEU A 17 -2.31 19.37 7.84
N VAL A 18 -2.53 18.09 8.16
CA VAL A 18 -2.83 17.02 7.19
C VAL A 18 -4.27 16.56 7.35
N ALA A 19 -4.96 16.30 6.23
CA ALA A 19 -6.21 15.56 6.25
C ALA A 19 -5.93 14.05 6.15
N VAL A 20 -6.50 13.25 7.05
CA VAL A 20 -6.65 11.80 6.90
C VAL A 20 -8.04 11.56 6.33
N ILE A 21 -8.14 11.09 5.09
CA ILE A 21 -9.42 10.98 4.38
C ILE A 21 -9.70 9.53 4.00
N SER A 22 -10.89 9.06 4.37
CA SER A 22 -11.36 7.71 4.09
C SER A 22 -12.82 7.69 3.65
N ASN A 23 -13.24 6.64 2.98
CA ASN A 23 -14.65 6.27 2.83
C ASN A 23 -14.97 4.92 3.50
N GLY A 24 -14.02 4.35 4.23
CA GLY A 24 -14.19 3.13 5.01
C GLY A 24 -14.47 1.87 4.19
N THR A 25 -14.02 1.82 2.92
CA THR A 25 -14.34 0.71 2.01
C THR A 25 -13.33 -0.43 2.04
N ALA A 26 -12.20 -0.28 2.75
CA ALA A 26 -11.15 -1.31 2.86
C ALA A 26 -10.42 -1.28 4.19
N VAL A 27 -11.16 -1.19 5.30
CA VAL A 27 -10.58 -1.13 6.65
C VAL A 27 -9.90 -2.45 7.02
N LEU A 28 -8.65 -2.40 7.45
CA LEU A 28 -7.84 -3.57 7.75
C LEU A 28 -8.52 -4.49 8.78
N GLY A 29 -8.75 -5.75 8.38
CA GLY A 29 -9.40 -6.76 9.21
C GLY A 29 -10.93 -6.66 9.31
N LEU A 30 -11.55 -5.56 8.85
CA LEU A 30 -12.98 -5.31 8.92
C LEU A 30 -13.66 -5.20 7.55
N GLY A 31 -12.91 -4.83 6.51
CA GLY A 31 -13.43 -4.71 5.14
C GLY A 31 -14.20 -3.42 4.88
N ASP A 32 -15.27 -3.52 4.10
CA ASP A 32 -16.14 -2.40 3.74
C ASP A 32 -17.18 -2.16 4.86
N ILE A 33 -16.85 -1.26 5.77
CA ILE A 33 -17.68 -0.93 6.94
C ILE A 33 -18.32 0.46 6.87
N GLY A 34 -17.97 1.23 5.85
CA GLY A 34 -18.48 2.58 5.63
C GLY A 34 -17.78 3.67 6.45
N PRO A 35 -18.12 4.94 6.15
CA PRO A 35 -17.41 6.10 6.70
C PRO A 35 -17.54 6.22 8.21
N GLU A 36 -18.75 6.11 8.80
CA GLU A 36 -18.94 6.31 10.23
C GLU A 36 -18.23 5.23 11.07
N ALA A 37 -18.28 3.97 10.61
CA ALA A 37 -17.66 2.88 11.34
C ALA A 37 -16.12 2.88 11.23
N SER A 38 -15.56 3.52 10.19
CA SER A 38 -14.11 3.68 10.03
C SER A 38 -13.53 4.81 10.89
N LYS A 39 -14.37 5.74 11.37
CA LYS A 39 -13.90 6.92 12.11
C LYS A 39 -12.93 6.64 13.27
N PRO A 40 -13.13 5.64 14.15
CA PRO A 40 -12.17 5.37 15.21
C PRO A 40 -10.77 5.02 14.71
N VAL A 41 -10.66 4.39 13.54
CA VAL A 41 -9.37 4.08 12.90
C VAL A 41 -8.70 5.35 12.40
N MET A 42 -9.45 6.25 11.79
CA MET A 42 -8.94 7.54 11.26
C MET A 42 -8.50 8.47 12.40
N GLU A 43 -9.25 8.53 13.51
CA GLU A 43 -8.81 9.24 14.72
C GLU A 43 -7.50 8.65 15.26
N GLY A 44 -7.38 7.31 15.29
CA GLY A 44 -6.15 6.61 15.65
C GLY A 44 -4.98 6.98 14.75
N LYS A 45 -5.20 7.02 13.43
CA LYS A 45 -4.18 7.47 12.46
C LYS A 45 -3.74 8.91 12.74
N GLY A 46 -4.69 9.82 13.01
CA GLY A 46 -4.39 11.21 13.36
C GLY A 46 -3.54 11.32 14.62
N LEU A 47 -3.83 10.51 15.64
CA LEU A 47 -3.04 10.43 16.86
C LEU A 47 -1.58 9.98 16.57
N LEU A 48 -1.38 9.00 15.68
CA LEU A 48 -0.03 8.55 15.31
C LEU A 48 0.76 9.65 14.57
N PHE A 49 0.13 10.39 13.67
CA PHE A 49 0.74 11.57 13.04
C PHE A 49 1.22 12.58 14.08
N LYS A 50 0.40 12.85 15.12
CA LYS A 50 0.76 13.77 16.17
C LYS A 50 1.90 13.26 17.05
N ILE A 51 1.85 11.98 17.46
CA ILE A 51 2.85 11.39 18.36
C ILE A 51 4.22 11.28 17.68
N PHE A 52 4.27 10.81 16.44
CA PHE A 52 5.53 10.46 15.79
C PHE A 52 6.13 11.59 14.93
N ALA A 53 5.30 12.52 14.45
CA ALA A 53 5.75 13.56 13.53
C ALA A 53 5.38 14.98 13.98
N ASP A 54 4.65 15.13 15.07
CA ASP A 54 4.11 16.42 15.56
C ASP A 54 3.26 17.16 14.49
N ILE A 55 2.59 16.39 13.61
CA ILE A 55 1.69 16.89 12.59
C ILE A 55 0.26 16.93 13.15
N ASP A 56 -0.41 18.05 12.97
CA ASP A 56 -1.83 18.19 13.29
C ASP A 56 -2.68 17.54 12.21
N VAL A 57 -3.76 16.87 12.61
CA VAL A 57 -4.62 16.13 11.68
C VAL A 57 -6.09 16.46 11.91
N PHE A 58 -6.82 16.56 10.79
CA PHE A 58 -8.26 16.36 10.76
C PHE A 58 -8.56 15.05 10.03
N ASP A 59 -9.24 14.13 10.72
CA ASP A 59 -9.83 12.95 10.09
C ASP A 59 -11.16 13.33 9.45
N ILE A 60 -11.37 12.86 8.20
CA ILE A 60 -12.52 13.21 7.37
C ILE A 60 -13.05 11.96 6.71
N GLU A 61 -14.22 11.53 7.16
CA GLU A 61 -14.93 10.38 6.61
C GLU A 61 -15.92 10.88 5.54
N VAL A 62 -15.69 10.44 4.30
CA VAL A 62 -16.49 10.87 3.14
C VAL A 62 -17.50 9.80 2.75
N ASP A 63 -18.78 10.09 2.88
CA ASP A 63 -19.87 9.22 2.40
C ASP A 63 -19.98 9.30 0.86
N ALA A 64 -18.99 8.71 0.18
CA ALA A 64 -18.97 8.62 -1.27
C ALA A 64 -18.28 7.32 -1.72
N SER A 65 -19.05 6.38 -2.21
CA SER A 65 -18.58 5.17 -2.89
C SER A 65 -18.25 5.43 -4.38
N ASP A 66 -18.79 6.51 -4.94
CA ASP A 66 -18.50 6.96 -6.30
C ASP A 66 -17.18 7.73 -6.34
N THR A 67 -16.26 7.31 -7.21
CA THR A 67 -14.91 7.88 -7.33
C THR A 67 -14.92 9.38 -7.67
N GLU A 68 -15.81 9.83 -8.57
CA GLU A 68 -15.88 11.24 -8.95
C GLU A 68 -16.36 12.11 -7.79
N LYS A 69 -17.39 11.68 -7.09
CA LYS A 69 -17.91 12.40 -5.90
C LYS A 69 -16.85 12.48 -4.79
N PHE A 70 -16.12 11.39 -4.58
CA PHE A 70 -15.03 11.38 -3.59
C PHE A 70 -13.95 12.40 -3.95
N ILE A 71 -13.47 12.37 -5.20
CA ILE A 71 -12.44 13.29 -5.69
C ILE A 71 -12.90 14.75 -5.57
N GLU A 72 -14.12 15.06 -5.99
CA GLU A 72 -14.66 16.43 -5.89
C GLU A 72 -14.79 16.91 -4.45
N ALA A 73 -15.21 16.04 -3.51
CA ALA A 73 -15.25 16.37 -2.10
C ALA A 73 -13.85 16.71 -1.54
N VAL A 74 -12.87 15.87 -1.85
CA VAL A 74 -11.48 16.08 -1.43
C VAL A 74 -10.92 17.38 -2.01
N LYS A 75 -11.13 17.65 -3.29
CA LYS A 75 -10.70 18.90 -3.94
C LYS A 75 -11.31 20.13 -3.29
N ALA A 76 -12.58 20.06 -2.92
CA ALA A 76 -13.28 21.19 -2.31
C ALA A 76 -12.71 21.59 -0.94
N ILE A 77 -12.18 20.63 -0.16
CA ILE A 77 -11.61 20.88 1.16
C ILE A 77 -10.08 21.05 1.15
N ALA A 78 -9.39 20.66 0.08
CA ALA A 78 -7.94 20.69 -0.05
C ALA A 78 -7.28 22.04 0.30
N PRO A 79 -7.89 23.21 0.05
CA PRO A 79 -7.29 24.51 0.42
C PRO A 79 -6.95 24.63 1.91
N THR A 80 -7.60 23.88 2.79
CA THR A 80 -7.37 23.89 4.24
C THR A 80 -6.04 23.24 4.62
N PHE A 81 -5.56 22.26 3.85
CA PHE A 81 -4.52 21.32 4.25
C PHE A 81 -3.18 21.58 3.54
N GLY A 82 -2.09 21.28 4.26
CA GLY A 82 -0.74 21.22 3.69
C GLY A 82 -0.41 19.88 3.05
N GLY A 83 -1.20 18.83 3.32
CA GLY A 83 -1.09 17.51 2.71
C GLY A 83 -2.32 16.65 2.97
N ILE A 84 -2.45 15.56 2.23
CA ILE A 84 -3.57 14.61 2.34
C ILE A 84 -3.00 13.19 2.44
N ASN A 85 -3.42 12.46 3.46
CA ASN A 85 -3.28 11.02 3.59
C ASN A 85 -4.62 10.36 3.26
N LEU A 86 -4.65 9.57 2.19
CA LEU A 86 -5.78 8.71 1.85
C LEU A 86 -5.63 7.39 2.60
N GLU A 87 -6.70 6.90 3.22
CA GLU A 87 -6.66 5.73 4.09
C GLU A 87 -7.86 4.81 3.84
N ASP A 88 -7.64 3.49 3.88
CA ASP A 88 -8.70 2.48 3.85
C ASP A 88 -9.69 2.61 2.68
N ILE A 89 -9.20 2.98 1.51
CA ILE A 89 -9.98 3.06 0.26
C ILE A 89 -9.70 1.81 -0.58
N LYS A 90 -10.76 1.12 -1.00
CA LYS A 90 -10.62 -0.13 -1.75
C LYS A 90 -9.98 0.04 -3.12
N SER A 91 -9.34 -1.02 -3.59
CA SER A 91 -8.85 -1.15 -4.96
C SER A 91 -9.97 -1.69 -5.87
N PRO A 92 -10.04 -1.27 -7.14
CA PRO A 92 -9.04 -0.46 -7.87
C PRO A 92 -9.21 1.05 -7.73
N GLU A 93 -10.28 1.53 -7.09
CA GLU A 93 -10.65 2.95 -6.99
C GLU A 93 -9.55 3.79 -6.34
N ALA A 94 -8.90 3.27 -5.30
CA ALA A 94 -7.81 3.94 -4.59
C ALA A 94 -6.68 4.42 -5.52
N PHE A 95 -6.33 3.63 -6.54
CA PHE A 95 -5.29 4.02 -7.50
C PHE A 95 -5.68 5.21 -8.36
N GLU A 96 -6.93 5.25 -8.80
CA GLU A 96 -7.43 6.34 -9.63
C GLU A 96 -7.62 7.62 -8.82
N ILE A 97 -8.16 7.50 -7.61
CA ILE A 97 -8.33 8.62 -6.68
C ILE A 97 -6.97 9.26 -6.39
N GLU A 98 -5.99 8.49 -5.98
CA GLU A 98 -4.66 9.02 -5.67
C GLU A 98 -4.00 9.67 -6.89
N ARG A 99 -4.02 8.99 -8.03
CA ARG A 99 -3.42 9.51 -9.26
C ARG A 99 -4.00 10.87 -9.64
N ARG A 100 -5.32 10.97 -9.68
CA ARG A 100 -6.01 12.20 -10.08
C ARG A 100 -5.80 13.32 -9.08
N LEU A 101 -5.90 13.06 -7.79
CA LEU A 101 -5.67 14.07 -6.79
C LEU A 101 -4.22 14.61 -6.84
N LYS A 102 -3.23 13.75 -7.09
CA LYS A 102 -1.83 14.17 -7.32
C LYS A 102 -1.65 15.04 -8.57
N GLU A 103 -2.42 14.79 -9.62
CA GLU A 103 -2.37 15.58 -10.86
C GLU A 103 -3.12 16.91 -10.77
N GLU A 104 -4.17 16.96 -9.94
CA GLU A 104 -5.11 18.09 -9.88
C GLU A 104 -4.88 19.04 -8.68
N LEU A 105 -4.03 18.65 -7.71
CA LEU A 105 -3.75 19.44 -6.50
C LEU A 105 -2.25 19.70 -6.34
N ASP A 106 -1.89 20.90 -5.85
CA ASP A 106 -0.51 21.34 -5.63
C ASP A 106 0.01 21.06 -4.20
N ILE A 107 -0.57 20.09 -3.49
CA ILE A 107 -0.14 19.66 -2.15
C ILE A 107 0.24 18.17 -2.17
N PRO A 108 1.13 17.71 -1.27
CA PRO A 108 1.46 16.31 -1.13
C PRO A 108 0.23 15.44 -0.87
N ILE A 109 0.11 14.36 -1.62
CA ILE A 109 -0.97 13.38 -1.48
C ILE A 109 -0.36 11.97 -1.47
N MET A 110 -0.76 11.15 -0.52
CA MET A 110 -0.30 9.78 -0.37
C MET A 110 -1.46 8.88 0.03
N HIS A 111 -1.50 7.69 -0.55
CA HIS A 111 -2.36 6.61 -0.07
C HIS A 111 -1.52 5.66 0.79
N ASP A 112 -1.76 5.62 2.11
CA ASP A 112 -0.87 4.94 3.06
C ASP A 112 -0.84 3.43 2.86
N ASP A 113 -1.99 2.79 2.62
CA ASP A 113 -2.06 1.33 2.36
C ASP A 113 -1.20 0.90 1.18
N GLN A 114 -0.94 1.82 0.25
CA GLN A 114 -0.03 1.57 -0.87
C GLN A 114 1.42 1.89 -0.48
N HIS A 115 1.67 3.15 -0.16
CA HIS A 115 3.04 3.69 -0.06
C HIS A 115 3.66 3.51 1.32
N GLY A 116 2.90 3.65 2.40
CA GLY A 116 3.38 3.44 3.76
C GLY A 116 3.81 1.98 3.96
N THR A 117 2.94 1.05 3.58
CA THR A 117 3.24 -0.39 3.62
C THR A 117 4.46 -0.74 2.76
N ALA A 118 4.57 -0.15 1.56
CA ALA A 118 5.71 -0.40 0.67
C ALA A 118 7.04 0.12 1.25
N ILE A 119 7.03 1.31 1.85
CA ILE A 119 8.23 1.92 2.46
C ILE A 119 8.71 1.06 3.64
N ILE A 120 7.81 0.75 4.58
CA ILE A 120 8.23 0.05 5.81
C ILE A 120 8.62 -1.41 5.53
N SER A 121 7.90 -2.12 4.66
CA SER A 121 8.24 -3.50 4.30
C SER A 121 9.56 -3.58 3.52
N SER A 122 9.83 -2.62 2.64
CA SER A 122 11.11 -2.56 1.93
C SER A 122 12.28 -2.25 2.87
N ALA A 123 12.10 -1.32 3.82
CA ALA A 123 13.11 -1.02 4.82
C ALA A 123 13.40 -2.24 5.71
N ALA A 124 12.35 -2.93 6.17
CA ALA A 124 12.49 -4.16 6.95
C ALA A 124 13.21 -5.26 6.15
N LEU A 125 12.83 -5.44 4.88
CA LEU A 125 13.46 -6.43 4.00
C LEU A 125 14.95 -6.16 3.81
N LEU A 126 15.37 -4.92 3.53
CA LEU A 126 16.77 -4.58 3.36
C LEU A 126 17.62 -4.91 4.60
N ASN A 127 17.10 -4.54 5.80
CA ASN A 127 17.79 -4.85 7.05
C ASN A 127 17.83 -6.37 7.33
N ALA A 128 16.74 -7.09 7.05
CA ALA A 128 16.69 -8.54 7.23
C ALA A 128 17.68 -9.27 6.29
N LEU A 129 17.76 -8.83 5.02
CA LEU A 129 18.70 -9.39 4.05
C LEU A 129 20.16 -9.13 4.44
N GLU A 130 20.48 -7.96 4.99
CA GLU A 130 21.82 -7.66 5.53
C GLU A 130 22.18 -8.65 6.66
N ILE A 131 21.26 -8.88 7.61
CA ILE A 131 21.46 -9.84 8.70
C ILE A 131 21.58 -11.27 8.17
N ALA A 132 20.78 -11.64 7.17
CA ALA A 132 20.81 -12.97 6.55
C ALA A 132 21.99 -13.20 5.59
N GLY A 133 22.74 -12.16 5.26
CA GLY A 133 23.85 -12.23 4.30
C GLY A 133 23.39 -12.47 2.86
N LYS A 134 22.19 -11.99 2.49
CA LYS A 134 21.58 -12.21 1.17
C LYS A 134 21.54 -10.92 0.36
N ASN A 135 21.59 -11.07 -0.99
CA ASN A 135 21.53 -9.95 -1.91
C ASN A 135 20.11 -9.81 -2.49
N LEU A 136 19.54 -8.60 -2.43
CA LEU A 136 18.19 -8.30 -2.92
C LEU A 136 17.98 -8.71 -4.39
N SER A 137 19.00 -8.59 -5.23
CA SER A 137 18.91 -8.94 -6.66
C SER A 137 18.84 -10.45 -6.94
N GLU A 138 19.22 -11.29 -5.95
CA GLU A 138 19.34 -12.74 -6.11
C GLU A 138 18.24 -13.52 -5.40
N ILE A 139 17.58 -12.92 -4.41
CA ILE A 139 16.54 -13.58 -3.63
C ILE A 139 15.35 -14.03 -4.48
N LYS A 140 14.77 -15.18 -4.11
CA LYS A 140 13.43 -15.61 -4.54
C LYS A 140 12.41 -15.16 -3.51
N ILE A 141 11.43 -14.37 -3.93
CA ILE A 141 10.35 -13.87 -3.07
C ILE A 141 9.01 -14.45 -3.47
N VAL A 142 8.28 -14.98 -2.49
CA VAL A 142 6.89 -15.43 -2.65
C VAL A 142 5.96 -14.44 -1.98
N VAL A 143 4.96 -13.97 -2.71
CA VAL A 143 4.03 -12.94 -2.25
C VAL A 143 2.62 -13.49 -2.22
N SER A 144 2.00 -13.48 -1.06
CA SER A 144 0.59 -13.81 -0.90
C SER A 144 -0.26 -12.55 -0.87
N GLY A 145 -1.05 -12.37 -1.89
CA GLY A 145 -1.84 -11.17 -2.17
C GLY A 145 -1.40 -10.49 -3.45
N ALA A 146 -2.36 -9.91 -4.17
CA ALA A 146 -2.13 -9.15 -5.38
C ALA A 146 -3.00 -7.88 -5.41
N GLY A 147 -3.21 -7.29 -4.23
CA GLY A 147 -3.90 -6.02 -4.02
C GLY A 147 -2.95 -4.82 -4.08
N ALA A 148 -3.47 -3.64 -3.69
CA ALA A 148 -2.73 -2.37 -3.73
C ALA A 148 -1.40 -2.43 -2.97
N ALA A 149 -1.41 -2.93 -1.74
CA ALA A 149 -0.22 -3.05 -0.91
C ALA A 149 0.86 -3.94 -1.56
N ALA A 150 0.47 -5.14 -2.03
CA ALA A 150 1.42 -6.07 -2.65
C ALA A 150 2.07 -5.50 -3.93
N LEU A 151 1.26 -4.87 -4.78
CA LEU A 151 1.76 -4.23 -6.00
C LEU A 151 2.72 -3.08 -5.70
N SER A 152 2.40 -2.26 -4.69
CA SER A 152 3.24 -1.13 -4.27
C SER A 152 4.54 -1.60 -3.62
N CYS A 153 4.48 -2.62 -2.75
CA CYS A 153 5.68 -3.23 -2.16
C CYS A 153 6.64 -3.75 -3.25
N LEU A 154 6.11 -4.53 -4.20
CA LEU A 154 6.95 -5.07 -5.27
C LEU A 154 7.50 -3.99 -6.21
N ASN A 155 6.71 -2.95 -6.54
CA ASN A 155 7.22 -1.81 -7.31
C ASN A 155 8.41 -1.15 -6.60
N THR A 156 8.29 -0.90 -5.28
CA THR A 156 9.35 -0.29 -4.49
C THR A 156 10.59 -1.20 -4.41
N MET A 157 10.40 -2.48 -4.12
CA MET A 157 11.49 -3.47 -4.04
C MET A 157 12.21 -3.65 -5.38
N ILE A 158 11.50 -3.64 -6.51
CA ILE A 158 12.10 -3.67 -7.85
C ILE A 158 12.92 -2.39 -8.09
N GLY A 159 12.39 -1.22 -7.71
CA GLY A 159 13.12 0.04 -7.77
C GLY A 159 14.42 0.05 -6.94
N LEU A 160 14.46 -0.75 -5.88
CA LEU A 160 15.65 -0.96 -5.02
C LEU A 160 16.60 -2.03 -5.56
N GLY A 161 16.23 -2.80 -6.59
CA GLY A 161 17.07 -3.79 -7.23
C GLY A 161 16.60 -5.24 -7.17
N LEU A 162 15.39 -5.53 -6.67
CA LEU A 162 14.81 -6.87 -6.75
C LEU A 162 14.61 -7.29 -8.20
N ASN A 163 15.08 -8.48 -8.56
CA ASN A 163 14.89 -9.03 -9.90
C ASN A 163 13.43 -9.50 -10.09
N PRO A 164 12.66 -8.92 -11.03
CA PRO A 164 11.28 -9.32 -11.28
C PRO A 164 11.10 -10.80 -11.63
N ALA A 165 12.08 -11.45 -12.26
CA ALA A 165 12.03 -12.87 -12.60
C ALA A 165 11.97 -13.80 -11.37
N ASN A 166 12.43 -13.31 -10.22
CA ASN A 166 12.48 -14.07 -8.96
C ASN A 166 11.20 -13.92 -8.12
N ILE A 167 10.20 -13.18 -8.60
CA ILE A 167 8.94 -12.96 -7.89
C ILE A 167 7.96 -14.07 -8.19
N ARG A 168 7.29 -14.58 -7.16
CA ARG A 168 6.14 -15.51 -7.25
C ARG A 168 4.96 -14.88 -6.53
N MET A 169 4.09 -14.18 -7.27
CA MET A 169 2.90 -13.53 -6.71
C MET A 169 1.66 -14.41 -6.83
N PHE A 170 0.90 -14.51 -5.75
CA PHE A 170 -0.36 -15.28 -5.70
C PHE A 170 -1.54 -14.37 -5.39
N ASP A 171 -2.61 -14.52 -6.14
CA ASP A 171 -3.94 -14.00 -5.80
C ASP A 171 -4.86 -15.13 -5.35
N SER A 172 -6.15 -14.84 -5.13
CA SER A 172 -7.15 -15.84 -4.70
C SER A 172 -7.37 -17.00 -5.69
N LYS A 173 -6.89 -16.87 -6.92
CA LYS A 173 -6.99 -17.91 -7.97
C LYS A 173 -5.67 -18.64 -8.21
N GLY A 174 -4.61 -18.30 -7.48
CA GLY A 174 -3.30 -18.94 -7.57
C GLY A 174 -2.19 -18.04 -8.10
N LEU A 175 -1.12 -18.65 -8.62
CA LEU A 175 0.05 -17.95 -9.17
C LEU A 175 -0.35 -17.01 -10.30
N ILE A 176 0.20 -15.80 -10.27
CA ILE A 176 0.11 -14.86 -11.39
C ILE A 176 1.04 -15.35 -12.50
N ASN A 177 0.49 -16.12 -13.44
CA ASN A 177 1.21 -16.78 -14.53
C ASN A 177 0.88 -16.15 -15.88
N ILE A 178 1.81 -16.14 -16.80
CA ILE A 178 1.62 -15.58 -18.15
C ILE A 178 0.47 -16.23 -18.93
N SER A 179 0.17 -17.48 -18.62
CA SER A 179 -0.93 -18.24 -19.25
C SER A 179 -2.33 -17.81 -18.78
N ARG A 180 -2.44 -17.02 -17.72
CA ARG A 180 -3.72 -16.54 -17.21
C ARG A 180 -4.22 -15.34 -17.99
N GLU A 181 -5.48 -15.40 -18.44
CA GLU A 181 -6.17 -14.32 -19.17
C GLU A 181 -6.97 -13.39 -18.26
N ASP A 182 -7.27 -13.85 -17.03
CA ASP A 182 -8.16 -13.19 -16.08
C ASP A 182 -7.46 -12.17 -15.16
N ILE A 183 -6.23 -11.80 -15.46
CA ILE A 183 -5.43 -10.85 -14.67
C ILE A 183 -5.41 -9.46 -15.32
N ASP A 184 -5.61 -8.43 -14.52
CA ASP A 184 -5.53 -7.05 -14.98
C ASP A 184 -4.08 -6.64 -15.36
N HIS A 185 -3.95 -5.51 -16.06
CA HIS A 185 -2.65 -5.03 -16.58
C HIS A 185 -1.63 -4.74 -15.47
N ARG A 186 -2.05 -4.38 -14.26
CA ARG A 186 -1.14 -4.10 -13.14
C ARG A 186 -0.49 -5.39 -12.63
N LYS A 187 -1.30 -6.43 -12.45
CA LYS A 187 -0.82 -7.77 -12.04
C LYS A 187 -0.01 -8.44 -13.13
N ARG A 188 -0.34 -8.21 -14.42
CA ARG A 188 0.35 -8.81 -15.56
C ARG A 188 1.84 -8.49 -15.60
N ARG A 189 2.26 -7.36 -15.02
CA ARG A 189 3.69 -6.99 -14.90
C ARG A 189 4.50 -7.97 -14.05
N TYR A 190 3.84 -8.75 -13.19
CA TYR A 190 4.43 -9.73 -12.29
C TYR A 190 4.15 -11.17 -12.73
N ALA A 191 3.54 -11.36 -13.91
CA ALA A 191 3.26 -12.68 -14.44
C ALA A 191 4.55 -13.39 -14.83
N VAL A 192 4.71 -14.61 -14.35
CA VAL A 192 5.89 -15.44 -14.61
C VAL A 192 5.50 -16.65 -15.47
N ASP A 193 6.48 -17.15 -16.26
CA ASP A 193 6.39 -18.45 -16.89
C ASP A 193 6.96 -19.49 -15.90
N SER A 194 6.08 -20.14 -15.16
CA SER A 194 6.48 -21.08 -14.12
C SER A 194 5.51 -22.28 -14.07
N ASN A 195 6.06 -23.43 -13.73
CA ASN A 195 5.30 -24.67 -13.53
C ASN A 195 4.81 -24.88 -12.08
N GLU A 196 5.14 -23.97 -11.16
CA GLU A 196 4.68 -24.00 -9.77
C GLU A 196 3.16 -23.89 -9.73
N LYS A 197 2.49 -24.88 -9.16
CA LYS A 197 1.02 -24.96 -9.13
C LYS A 197 0.41 -24.46 -7.83
N SER A 198 1.22 -24.35 -6.78
CA SER A 198 0.79 -23.97 -5.45
C SER A 198 1.80 -23.05 -4.77
N MET A 199 1.33 -22.35 -3.74
CA MET A 199 2.19 -21.54 -2.90
C MET A 199 3.23 -22.41 -2.16
N ALA A 200 2.85 -23.64 -1.77
CA ALA A 200 3.76 -24.58 -1.13
C ALA A 200 4.94 -24.93 -2.05
N GLU A 201 4.68 -25.19 -3.34
CA GLU A 201 5.75 -25.43 -4.31
C GLU A 201 6.62 -24.20 -4.55
N ALA A 202 6.02 -23.01 -4.58
CA ALA A 202 6.75 -21.77 -4.76
C ALA A 202 7.64 -21.44 -3.57
N LEU A 203 7.24 -21.80 -2.34
CA LEU A 203 8.01 -21.58 -1.12
C LEU A 203 9.26 -22.48 -1.01
N ILE A 204 9.32 -23.58 -1.74
CA ILE A 204 10.52 -24.41 -1.74
C ILE A 204 11.73 -23.58 -2.17
N ASN A 205 12.75 -23.50 -1.29
CA ASN A 205 13.96 -22.69 -1.46
C ASN A 205 13.68 -21.19 -1.74
N ALA A 206 12.55 -20.65 -1.30
CA ALA A 206 12.30 -19.22 -1.33
C ALA A 206 13.05 -18.54 -0.17
N ASP A 207 13.63 -17.38 -0.44
CA ASP A 207 14.36 -16.60 0.55
C ASP A 207 13.44 -15.73 1.40
N VAL A 208 12.35 -15.24 0.79
CA VAL A 208 11.45 -14.28 1.42
C VAL A 208 9.99 -14.68 1.19
N PHE A 209 9.18 -14.55 2.26
CA PHE A 209 7.73 -14.61 2.17
C PHE A 209 7.12 -13.26 2.56
N LEU A 210 6.34 -12.67 1.67
CA LEU A 210 5.59 -11.44 1.92
C LEU A 210 4.10 -11.72 1.96
N GLY A 211 3.52 -11.73 3.17
CA GLY A 211 2.11 -12.02 3.41
C GLY A 211 1.25 -10.76 3.47
N LEU A 212 0.46 -10.49 2.42
CA LEU A 212 -0.41 -9.32 2.29
C LEU A 212 -1.84 -9.70 1.88
N SER A 213 -2.35 -10.83 2.38
CA SER A 213 -3.69 -11.34 2.06
C SER A 213 -4.46 -11.73 3.32
N GLN A 214 -4.53 -13.01 3.63
CA GLN A 214 -5.27 -13.56 4.77
C GLN A 214 -4.32 -14.24 5.75
N GLY A 215 -4.72 -14.33 7.01
CA GLY A 215 -4.02 -15.10 8.01
C GLY A 215 -4.13 -16.62 7.77
N ASN A 216 -3.19 -17.38 8.36
CA ASN A 216 -3.21 -18.86 8.41
C ASN A 216 -3.16 -19.58 7.06
N ILE A 217 -2.55 -18.98 6.04
CA ILE A 217 -2.42 -19.59 4.70
C ILE A 217 -1.10 -20.33 4.49
N VAL A 218 -0.13 -20.13 5.37
CA VAL A 218 1.18 -20.76 5.32
C VAL A 218 1.31 -21.71 6.52
N SER A 219 1.62 -22.98 6.25
CA SER A 219 1.85 -23.99 7.29
C SER A 219 3.29 -23.99 7.79
N PRO A 220 3.57 -24.56 8.98
CA PRO A 220 4.94 -24.74 9.45
C PRO A 220 5.84 -25.50 8.46
N GLU A 221 5.31 -26.50 7.77
CA GLU A 221 6.05 -27.32 6.78
C GLU A 221 6.44 -26.47 5.57
N MET A 222 5.57 -25.53 5.14
CA MET A 222 5.86 -24.61 4.05
C MET A 222 7.03 -23.66 4.44
N ILE A 223 7.05 -23.15 5.67
CA ILE A 223 8.16 -22.32 6.17
C ILE A 223 9.45 -23.16 6.25
N GLN A 224 9.38 -24.40 6.73
CA GLN A 224 10.56 -25.28 6.81
C GLN A 224 11.13 -25.65 5.44
N SER A 225 10.36 -25.55 4.36
CA SER A 225 10.82 -25.80 2.99
C SER A 225 11.54 -24.61 2.35
N MET A 226 11.51 -23.44 2.98
CA MET A 226 12.20 -22.26 2.48
C MET A 226 13.72 -22.40 2.53
N ALA A 227 14.43 -21.47 1.94
CA ALA A 227 15.89 -21.44 1.96
C ALA A 227 16.46 -21.25 3.39
N ASP A 228 17.75 -21.48 3.56
CA ASP A 228 18.45 -21.19 4.82
C ASP A 228 18.27 -19.71 5.19
N THR A 229 18.09 -19.43 6.49
CA THR A 229 17.85 -18.08 7.02
C THR A 229 16.76 -17.32 6.23
N PRO A 230 15.52 -17.83 6.18
CA PRO A 230 14.44 -17.17 5.45
C PRO A 230 13.98 -15.89 6.17
N VAL A 231 13.41 -14.98 5.40
CA VAL A 231 12.86 -13.69 5.84
C VAL A 231 11.36 -13.63 5.60
#